data_e540e7e64cf918c6aa60df133a38ca52
#
_entry.id   e540e7e64cf918c6aa60df133a38ca52
#
_cell.length_a   1.000
_cell.length_b   1.000
_cell.length_c   1.000
_cell.angle_alpha   90.00
_cell.angle_beta   90.00
_cell.angle_gamma   90.00
#
_symmetry.space_group_name_H-M   'P 1'
#
loop_
_entity.id
_entity.type
_entity.pdbx_description
1 polymer ?
#
loop_
_entity_poly.entity_id
_entity_poly.type
_entity_poly.pdbx_seq_one_letter_code
_entity_poly.pdbx_strand_id
1 'polypeptide(L)'
;MDDQKKLYIFAGVNGAGKSTFYINQLEVDSVIYGARINSDEIVREFGDWQNPKDQNRAGRLALKLRKSYIERGIDFNIETTLSGHSIVKFINEAKEAGYYITLYYVGLNSIELSKQRVAIRAARNGHSIDDATLERRFSQSFENLARIIPICDEIYFFDNSELIEDREKQKFSNLNFIAKKLNGTITLYSPNKIEWFENVIKNSKLNNIIK
;
A
#
# COMPACT_ATOMS: atom_id res chain seq x y z
N MET A 1 -19.13 -14.75 -17.01
CA MET A 1 -18.37 -14.44 -15.77
C MET A 1 -17.12 -13.74 -16.22
N ASP A 2 -16.77 -12.63 -15.58
CA ASP A 2 -15.59 -11.84 -15.95
C ASP A 2 -14.35 -12.66 -15.58
N ASP A 3 -13.69 -13.22 -16.59
CA ASP A 3 -12.51 -14.11 -16.44
C ASP A 3 -11.22 -13.32 -16.20
N GLN A 4 -11.36 -12.03 -15.84
CA GLN A 4 -10.27 -11.10 -15.61
C GLN A 4 -9.62 -11.36 -14.24
N LYS A 5 -8.38 -11.85 -14.23
CA LYS A 5 -7.57 -12.03 -13.02
C LYS A 5 -7.34 -10.70 -12.32
N LYS A 6 -7.43 -10.68 -10.99
CA LYS A 6 -7.38 -9.45 -10.19
C LYS A 6 -6.24 -9.48 -9.17
N LEU A 7 -5.45 -8.40 -9.17
CA LEU A 7 -4.46 -8.13 -8.14
C LEU A 7 -4.83 -6.83 -7.42
N TYR A 8 -5.06 -6.94 -6.12
CA TYR A 8 -5.29 -5.78 -5.26
C TYR A 8 -4.04 -5.47 -4.44
N ILE A 9 -3.62 -4.23 -4.43
CA ILE A 9 -2.42 -3.77 -3.73
C ILE A 9 -2.80 -2.73 -2.70
N PHE A 10 -2.63 -3.06 -1.42
CA PHE A 10 -2.78 -2.12 -0.32
C PHE A 10 -1.40 -1.56 0.04
N ALA A 11 -1.12 -0.34 -0.41
CA ALA A 11 0.19 0.25 -0.33
C ALA A 11 0.23 1.58 0.44
N GLY A 12 1.42 1.98 0.84
CA GLY A 12 1.66 3.26 1.50
C GLY A 12 2.81 3.21 2.49
N VAL A 13 3.26 4.36 2.96
CA VAL A 13 4.41 4.48 3.86
C VAL A 13 4.18 3.77 5.20
N ASN A 14 5.24 3.54 5.97
CA ASN A 14 5.11 3.00 7.31
C ASN A 14 4.26 3.95 8.19
N GLY A 15 3.42 3.40 9.06
CA GLY A 15 2.53 4.21 9.91
C GLY A 15 1.32 4.85 9.19
N ALA A 16 1.15 4.65 7.88
CA ALA A 16 0.03 5.23 7.13
C ALA A 16 -1.34 4.60 7.44
N GLY A 17 -1.40 3.45 8.12
CA GLY A 17 -2.68 2.80 8.49
C GLY A 17 -3.21 1.80 7.45
N LYS A 18 -2.36 1.27 6.58
CA LYS A 18 -2.74 0.30 5.53
C LYS A 18 -3.54 -0.91 6.03
N SER A 19 -3.05 -1.56 7.08
CA SER A 19 -3.70 -2.77 7.63
C SER A 19 -5.08 -2.45 8.21
N THR A 20 -5.21 -1.30 8.88
CA THR A 20 -6.51 -0.80 9.36
C THR A 20 -7.45 -0.51 8.20
N PHE A 21 -6.94 0.14 7.16
CA PHE A 21 -7.71 0.41 5.95
C PHE A 21 -8.19 -0.88 5.29
N TYR A 22 -7.32 -1.88 5.13
CA TYR A 22 -7.68 -3.18 4.56
C TYR A 22 -8.81 -3.86 5.37
N ILE A 23 -8.71 -3.88 6.69
CA ILE A 23 -9.74 -4.48 7.56
C ILE A 23 -11.07 -3.74 7.40
N ASN A 24 -11.05 -2.40 7.40
CA ASN A 24 -12.26 -1.61 7.22
C ASN A 24 -12.90 -1.84 5.85
N GLN A 25 -12.10 -2.02 4.79
CA GLN A 25 -12.63 -2.33 3.45
C GLN A 25 -13.30 -3.71 3.41
N LEU A 26 -12.79 -4.71 4.12
CA LEU A 26 -13.45 -6.02 4.23
C LEU A 26 -14.82 -5.96 4.90
N GLU A 27 -15.02 -5.00 5.81
CA GLU A 27 -16.30 -4.82 6.52
C GLU A 27 -17.34 -4.05 5.68
N VAL A 28 -16.88 -3.17 4.80
CA VAL A 28 -17.74 -2.24 4.06
C VAL A 28 -18.03 -2.73 2.64
N ASP A 29 -17.03 -3.32 1.98
CA ASP A 29 -17.12 -3.71 0.59
C ASP A 29 -17.63 -5.14 0.43
N SER A 30 -18.54 -5.34 -0.53
CA SER A 30 -18.89 -6.67 -1.05
C SER A 30 -17.79 -7.27 -1.96
N VAL A 31 -16.63 -6.62 -2.05
CA VAL A 31 -15.52 -7.04 -2.92
C VAL A 31 -14.74 -8.18 -2.27
N ILE A 32 -14.57 -9.26 -3.02
CA ILE A 32 -13.68 -10.36 -2.64
C ILE A 32 -12.28 -10.04 -3.14
N TYR A 33 -11.36 -9.74 -2.22
CA TYR A 33 -9.99 -9.36 -2.56
C TYR A 33 -9.05 -10.55 -2.87
N GLY A 34 -9.58 -11.75 -3.01
CA GLY A 34 -8.80 -12.97 -3.28
C GLY A 34 -7.91 -13.41 -2.13
N ALA A 35 -6.94 -14.26 -2.44
CA ALA A 35 -5.99 -14.78 -1.43
C ALA A 35 -5.08 -13.68 -0.89
N ARG A 36 -4.91 -13.62 0.44
CA ARG A 36 -4.09 -12.57 1.07
C ARG A 36 -2.63 -12.96 1.21
N ILE A 37 -1.74 -12.05 0.86
CA ILE A 37 -0.30 -12.17 1.10
C ILE A 37 0.19 -10.95 1.88
N ASN A 38 0.43 -11.13 3.17
CA ASN A 38 1.05 -10.12 4.04
C ASN A 38 2.19 -10.79 4.82
N SER A 39 3.42 -10.30 4.65
CA SER A 39 4.60 -10.88 5.31
C SER A 39 4.53 -10.79 6.83
N ASP A 40 3.89 -9.74 7.39
CA ASP A 40 3.73 -9.59 8.84
C ASP A 40 2.72 -10.62 9.40
N GLU A 41 1.71 -11.00 8.64
CA GLU A 41 0.78 -12.08 8.98
C GLU A 41 1.46 -13.44 8.85
N ILE A 42 2.17 -13.67 7.74
CA ILE A 42 2.90 -14.92 7.49
C ILE A 42 3.91 -15.22 8.61
N VAL A 43 4.65 -14.24 9.11
CA VAL A 43 5.64 -14.48 10.18
C VAL A 43 4.96 -14.94 11.47
N ARG A 44 3.75 -14.44 11.78
CA ARG A 44 3.00 -14.81 12.98
C ARG A 44 2.54 -16.27 12.99
N GLU A 45 2.42 -16.91 11.82
CA GLU A 45 1.98 -18.29 11.71
C GLU A 45 3.07 -19.30 12.12
N PHE A 46 4.36 -18.95 12.02
CA PHE A 46 5.43 -19.92 12.24
C PHE A 46 6.63 -19.43 13.06
N GLY A 47 6.66 -18.16 13.46
CA GLY A 47 7.86 -17.60 14.10
C GLY A 47 7.59 -16.34 14.91
N ASP A 48 8.70 -15.72 15.30
CA ASP A 48 8.70 -14.45 16.01
C ASP A 48 9.05 -13.31 15.04
N TRP A 49 8.14 -12.36 14.91
CA TRP A 49 8.36 -11.19 14.07
C TRP A 49 9.50 -10.27 14.59
N GLN A 50 9.95 -10.41 15.84
CA GLN A 50 11.13 -9.74 16.37
C GLN A 50 12.42 -10.40 15.88
N ASN A 51 12.36 -11.64 15.41
CA ASN A 51 13.50 -12.37 14.89
C ASN A 51 13.74 -12.05 13.40
N PRO A 52 14.87 -11.41 13.03
CA PRO A 52 15.18 -11.10 11.62
C PRO A 52 15.22 -12.31 10.69
N LYS A 53 15.57 -13.51 11.20
CA LYS A 53 15.58 -14.73 10.39
C LYS A 53 14.17 -15.14 9.99
N ASP A 54 13.20 -15.00 10.90
CA ASP A 54 11.80 -15.34 10.65
C ASP A 54 11.16 -14.31 9.72
N GLN A 55 11.45 -13.02 9.89
CA GLN A 55 11.05 -11.98 8.95
C GLN A 55 11.57 -12.24 7.52
N ASN A 56 12.85 -12.60 7.39
CA ASN A 56 13.44 -12.93 6.10
C ASN A 56 12.82 -14.19 5.48
N ARG A 57 12.48 -15.19 6.31
CA ARG A 57 11.77 -16.40 5.86
C ARG A 57 10.37 -16.08 5.36
N ALA A 58 9.61 -15.27 6.11
CA ALA A 58 8.28 -14.81 5.71
C ALA A 58 8.32 -13.99 4.41
N GLY A 59 9.27 -13.07 4.29
CA GLY A 59 9.47 -12.31 3.06
C GLY A 59 9.74 -13.20 1.84
N ARG A 60 10.62 -14.21 1.98
CA ARG A 60 10.88 -15.18 0.90
C ARG A 60 9.65 -16.02 0.55
N LEU A 61 8.86 -16.42 1.56
CA LEU A 61 7.62 -17.15 1.33
C LEU A 61 6.59 -16.29 0.62
N ALA A 62 6.42 -15.03 1.04
CA ALA A 62 5.54 -14.07 0.35
C ALA A 62 5.91 -13.92 -1.13
N LEU A 63 7.21 -13.82 -1.46
CA LEU A 63 7.66 -13.74 -2.86
C LEU A 63 7.33 -15.01 -3.65
N LYS A 64 7.51 -16.21 -3.05
CA LYS A 64 7.14 -17.48 -3.68
C LYS A 64 5.63 -17.58 -3.92
N LEU A 65 4.82 -17.16 -2.95
CA LEU A 65 3.35 -17.14 -3.09
C LEU A 65 2.90 -16.21 -4.21
N ARG A 66 3.45 -14.99 -4.29
CA ARG A 66 3.16 -14.03 -5.37
C ARG A 66 3.43 -14.65 -6.75
N LYS A 67 4.60 -15.27 -6.91
CA LYS A 67 4.96 -15.94 -8.17
C LYS A 67 4.00 -17.08 -8.51
N SER A 68 3.73 -17.96 -7.54
CA SER A 68 2.81 -19.09 -7.71
C SER A 68 1.39 -18.64 -8.07
N TYR A 69 0.89 -17.55 -7.47
CA TYR A 69 -0.44 -17.05 -7.76
C TYR A 69 -0.53 -16.44 -9.15
N ILE A 70 0.50 -15.72 -9.60
CA ILE A 70 0.58 -15.25 -11.00
C ILE A 70 0.56 -16.43 -11.98
N GLU A 71 1.41 -17.44 -11.76
CA GLU A 71 1.50 -18.63 -12.63
C GLU A 71 0.18 -19.39 -12.71
N ARG A 72 -0.57 -19.47 -11.62
CA ARG A 72 -1.85 -20.19 -11.51
C ARG A 72 -3.07 -19.33 -11.83
N GLY A 73 -2.92 -18.04 -12.10
CA GLY A 73 -4.02 -17.13 -12.39
C GLY A 73 -4.99 -16.92 -11.21
N ILE A 74 -4.51 -16.99 -9.97
CA ILE A 74 -5.33 -16.83 -8.76
C ILE A 74 -5.50 -15.33 -8.46
N ASP A 75 -6.72 -14.90 -8.14
CA ASP A 75 -6.97 -13.57 -7.60
C ASP A 75 -6.38 -13.44 -6.21
N PHE A 76 -5.63 -12.36 -5.97
CA PHE A 76 -4.98 -12.16 -4.69
C PHE A 76 -4.76 -10.70 -4.33
N ASN A 77 -4.48 -10.47 -3.05
CA ASN A 77 -4.10 -9.15 -2.57
C ASN A 77 -2.77 -9.20 -1.82
N ILE A 78 -2.08 -8.06 -1.86
CA ILE A 78 -0.83 -7.87 -1.11
C ILE A 78 -0.90 -6.59 -0.29
N GLU A 79 -0.24 -6.61 0.88
CA GLU A 79 0.08 -5.40 1.62
C GLU A 79 1.57 -5.08 1.49
N THR A 80 1.92 -3.82 1.24
CA THR A 80 3.31 -3.41 1.00
C THR A 80 3.56 -1.95 1.36
N THR A 81 4.78 -1.64 1.81
CA THR A 81 5.25 -0.25 1.93
C THR A 81 5.61 0.37 0.58
N LEU A 82 5.59 -0.41 -0.48
CA LEU A 82 5.99 -0.02 -1.84
C LEU A 82 7.46 0.45 -1.95
N SER A 83 8.30 0.17 -0.95
CA SER A 83 9.68 0.67 -0.84
C SER A 83 10.75 -0.29 -1.37
N GLY A 84 10.39 -1.51 -1.75
CA GLY A 84 11.35 -2.50 -2.26
C GLY A 84 11.67 -2.27 -3.74
N HIS A 85 12.92 -2.54 -4.15
CA HIS A 85 13.30 -2.47 -5.57
C HIS A 85 12.58 -3.49 -6.46
N SER A 86 12.26 -4.66 -5.92
CA SER A 86 11.59 -5.74 -6.65
C SER A 86 10.08 -5.52 -6.85
N ILE A 87 9.46 -4.59 -6.12
CA ILE A 87 8.00 -4.43 -6.16
C ILE A 87 7.50 -3.91 -7.50
N VAL A 88 8.21 -2.97 -8.10
CA VAL A 88 7.85 -2.44 -9.42
C VAL A 88 7.96 -3.53 -10.49
N LYS A 89 9.03 -4.34 -10.44
CA LYS A 89 9.19 -5.49 -11.34
C LYS A 89 8.05 -6.48 -11.21
N PHE A 90 7.69 -6.85 -9.96
CA PHE A 90 6.57 -7.76 -9.68
C PHE A 90 5.24 -7.22 -10.24
N ILE A 91 4.97 -5.92 -10.10
CA ILE A 91 3.73 -5.29 -10.61
C ILE A 91 3.70 -5.34 -12.15
N ASN A 92 4.85 -5.12 -12.82
CA ASN A 92 4.94 -5.29 -14.26
C ASN A 92 4.71 -6.76 -14.68
N GLU A 93 5.33 -7.72 -14.01
CA GLU A 93 5.13 -9.16 -14.26
C GLU A 93 3.64 -9.56 -14.12
N ALA A 94 2.95 -9.05 -13.10
CA ALA A 94 1.52 -9.29 -12.94
C ALA A 94 0.71 -8.66 -14.11
N LYS A 95 1.08 -7.45 -14.53
CA LYS A 95 0.44 -6.79 -15.67
C LYS A 95 0.64 -7.56 -16.97
N GLU A 96 1.86 -8.00 -17.23
CA GLU A 96 2.21 -8.84 -18.40
C GLU A 96 1.47 -10.20 -18.38
N ALA A 97 1.22 -10.75 -17.17
CA ALA A 97 0.42 -11.96 -17.00
C ALA A 97 -1.11 -11.73 -17.15
N GLY A 98 -1.54 -10.52 -17.49
CA GLY A 98 -2.93 -10.18 -17.78
C GLY A 98 -3.77 -9.83 -16.56
N TYR A 99 -3.17 -9.50 -15.40
CA TYR A 99 -3.92 -9.06 -14.23
C TYR A 99 -4.48 -7.64 -14.39
N TYR A 100 -5.73 -7.45 -13.94
CA TYR A 100 -6.27 -6.14 -13.63
C TYR A 100 -5.76 -5.71 -12.27
N ILE A 101 -5.05 -4.59 -12.21
CA ILE A 101 -4.34 -4.16 -11.02
C ILE A 101 -5.05 -2.97 -10.40
N THR A 102 -5.62 -3.17 -9.20
CA THR A 102 -6.20 -2.11 -8.37
C THR A 102 -5.26 -1.78 -7.23
N LEU A 103 -4.85 -0.52 -7.13
CA LEU A 103 -3.99 -0.01 -6.07
C LEU A 103 -4.78 0.90 -5.13
N TYR A 104 -4.74 0.61 -3.83
CA TYR A 104 -5.15 1.50 -2.74
C TYR A 104 -3.89 2.05 -2.08
N TYR A 105 -3.64 3.34 -2.24
CA TYR A 105 -2.45 3.97 -1.67
C TYR A 105 -2.80 4.94 -0.56
N VAL A 106 -2.22 4.73 0.62
CA VAL A 106 -2.38 5.61 1.79
C VAL A 106 -1.07 6.35 2.03
N GLY A 107 -1.08 7.66 1.85
CA GLY A 107 0.06 8.54 2.06
C GLY A 107 0.05 9.28 3.40
N LEU A 108 1.19 9.86 3.73
CA LEU A 108 1.41 10.80 4.85
C LEU A 108 2.24 11.98 4.35
N ASN A 109 1.95 13.17 4.88
CA ASN A 109 2.64 14.40 4.49
C ASN A 109 4.09 14.48 4.99
N SER A 110 4.44 13.79 6.09
CA SER A 110 5.79 13.89 6.64
C SER A 110 6.33 12.56 7.18
N ILE A 111 7.65 12.45 7.14
CA ILE A 111 8.39 11.34 7.72
C ILE A 111 8.30 11.36 9.26
N GLU A 112 8.23 12.54 9.88
CA GLU A 112 8.10 12.70 11.33
C GLU A 112 6.81 12.05 11.82
N LEU A 113 5.69 12.27 11.12
CA LEU A 113 4.42 11.62 11.43
C LEU A 113 4.50 10.10 11.27
N SER A 114 5.20 9.62 10.23
CA SER A 114 5.47 8.19 10.04
C SER A 114 6.25 7.60 11.23
N LYS A 115 7.36 8.26 11.65
CA LYS A 115 8.19 7.87 12.80
C LYS A 115 7.38 7.83 14.09
N GLN A 116 6.63 8.90 14.37
CA GLN A 116 5.78 8.99 15.55
C GLN A 116 4.77 7.84 15.63
N ARG A 117 4.07 7.53 14.55
CA ARG A 117 3.08 6.45 14.52
C ARG A 117 3.71 5.06 14.65
N VAL A 118 4.89 4.85 14.04
CA VAL A 118 5.66 3.61 14.20
C VAL A 118 6.13 3.45 15.64
N ALA A 119 6.62 4.51 16.29
CA ALA A 119 7.05 4.50 17.70
C ALA A 119 5.87 4.18 18.65
N ILE A 120 4.70 4.81 18.45
CA ILE A 120 3.48 4.51 19.24
C ILE A 120 3.07 3.04 19.08
N ARG A 121 3.13 2.50 17.87
CA ARG A 121 2.85 1.09 17.62
C ARG A 121 3.86 0.17 18.30
N ALA A 122 5.15 0.49 18.23
CA ALA A 122 6.22 -0.28 18.87
C ALA A 122 6.05 -0.31 20.40
N ALA A 123 5.68 0.80 21.03
CA ALA A 123 5.39 0.88 22.47
C ALA A 123 4.21 -0.01 22.92
N ARG A 124 3.34 -0.39 21.99
CA ARG A 124 2.20 -1.31 22.21
C ARG A 124 2.52 -2.76 21.79
N ASN A 125 3.75 -3.20 21.95
CA ASN A 125 4.26 -4.51 21.49
C ASN A 125 4.23 -4.70 19.97
N GLY A 126 4.26 -3.62 19.22
CA GLY A 126 4.37 -3.63 17.77
C GLY A 126 5.82 -3.70 17.29
N HIS A 127 5.98 -3.75 15.96
CA HIS A 127 7.29 -3.80 15.30
C HIS A 127 7.97 -2.42 15.32
N SER A 128 9.21 -2.35 15.84
CA SER A 128 10.08 -1.19 15.72
C SER A 128 10.87 -1.25 14.42
N ILE A 129 11.09 -0.10 13.81
CA ILE A 129 11.91 0.07 12.62
C ILE A 129 12.85 1.23 12.92
N ASP A 130 14.14 1.09 12.59
CA ASP A 130 15.10 2.17 12.77
C ASP A 130 14.80 3.36 11.84
N ASP A 131 15.18 4.55 12.28
CA ASP A 131 14.87 5.81 11.59
C ASP A 131 15.43 5.87 10.18
N ALA A 132 16.66 5.42 9.97
CA ALA A 132 17.30 5.44 8.65
C ALA A 132 16.54 4.53 7.65
N THR A 133 16.06 3.38 8.12
CA THR A 133 15.20 2.49 7.31
C THR A 133 13.84 3.13 7.04
N LEU A 134 13.23 3.82 8.02
CA LEU A 134 11.96 4.54 7.82
C LEU A 134 12.10 5.63 6.77
N GLU A 135 13.12 6.48 6.87
CA GLU A 135 13.40 7.57 5.92
C GLU A 135 13.58 7.04 4.50
N ARG A 136 14.44 6.04 4.35
CA ARG A 136 14.68 5.39 3.05
C ARG A 136 13.40 4.81 2.47
N ARG A 137 12.60 4.08 3.27
CA ARG A 137 11.34 3.48 2.82
C ARG A 137 10.29 4.53 2.48
N PHE A 138 10.26 5.63 3.20
CA PHE A 138 9.35 6.74 2.96
C PHE A 138 9.58 7.34 1.57
N SER A 139 10.81 7.73 1.26
CA SER A 139 11.17 8.28 -0.06
C SER A 139 10.93 7.27 -1.19
N GLN A 140 11.41 6.03 -1.02
CA GLN A 140 11.24 4.96 -2.02
C GLN A 140 9.78 4.61 -2.29
N SER A 141 8.90 4.73 -1.29
CA SER A 141 7.47 4.48 -1.47
C SER A 141 6.86 5.43 -2.50
N PHE A 142 7.15 6.72 -2.40
CA PHE A 142 6.64 7.72 -3.34
C PHE A 142 7.31 7.62 -4.72
N GLU A 143 8.61 7.35 -4.76
CA GLU A 143 9.31 7.11 -6.03
C GLU A 143 8.73 5.92 -6.80
N ASN A 144 8.50 4.81 -6.11
CA ASN A 144 7.91 3.63 -6.72
C ASN A 144 6.44 3.84 -7.07
N LEU A 145 5.68 4.60 -6.25
CA LEU A 145 4.32 4.99 -6.59
C LEU A 145 4.28 5.73 -7.93
N ALA A 146 5.11 6.73 -8.12
CA ALA A 146 5.21 7.47 -9.37
C ALA A 146 5.48 6.55 -10.59
N ARG A 147 6.31 5.51 -10.39
CA ARG A 147 6.65 4.53 -11.45
C ARG A 147 5.51 3.60 -11.81
N ILE A 148 4.66 3.21 -10.83
CA ILE A 148 3.59 2.24 -11.05
C ILE A 148 2.24 2.86 -11.41
N ILE A 149 2.06 4.17 -11.23
CA ILE A 149 0.84 4.86 -11.63
C ILE A 149 0.46 4.57 -13.10
N PRO A 150 1.38 4.58 -14.09
CA PRO A 150 1.03 4.24 -15.47
C PRO A 150 0.62 2.77 -15.66
N ILE A 151 1.09 1.86 -14.80
CA ILE A 151 0.95 0.40 -14.93
C ILE A 151 -0.40 -0.09 -14.36
N CYS A 152 -0.80 0.48 -13.21
CA CYS A 152 -2.05 0.09 -12.55
C CYS A 152 -3.28 0.54 -13.36
N ASP A 153 -4.30 -0.30 -13.44
CA ASP A 153 -5.55 0.00 -14.15
C ASP A 153 -6.40 0.99 -13.35
N GLU A 154 -6.48 0.78 -12.05
CA GLU A 154 -7.25 1.59 -11.12
C GLU A 154 -6.44 1.93 -9.89
N ILE A 155 -6.51 3.19 -9.44
CA ILE A 155 -5.81 3.63 -8.23
C ILE A 155 -6.73 4.52 -7.41
N TYR A 156 -6.78 4.25 -6.11
CA TYR A 156 -7.42 5.08 -5.10
C TYR A 156 -6.35 5.69 -4.21
N PHE A 157 -6.30 7.01 -4.14
CA PHE A 157 -5.34 7.75 -3.32
C PHE A 157 -6.01 8.28 -2.07
N PHE A 158 -5.40 8.00 -0.92
CA PHE A 158 -5.88 8.46 0.39
C PHE A 158 -4.75 9.17 1.13
N ASP A 159 -5.09 10.22 1.83
CA ASP A 159 -4.21 10.89 2.80
C ASP A 159 -4.67 10.59 4.22
N ASN A 160 -3.73 10.23 5.07
CA ASN A 160 -3.98 9.97 6.49
C ASN A 160 -3.08 10.85 7.37
N SER A 161 -2.86 12.11 6.96
CA SER A 161 -1.96 13.02 7.67
C SER A 161 -2.62 13.73 8.84
N GLU A 162 -3.95 13.79 8.87
CA GLU A 162 -4.66 14.46 9.96
C GLU A 162 -4.42 13.75 11.30
N LEU A 163 -4.06 14.55 12.32
CA LEU A 163 -4.00 14.11 13.70
C LEU A 163 -5.41 14.21 14.29
N ILE A 164 -6.02 13.09 14.62
CA ILE A 164 -7.28 13.08 15.35
C ILE A 164 -6.94 13.22 16.84
N GLU A 165 -7.20 14.38 17.43
CA GLU A 165 -7.00 14.63 18.86
C GLU A 165 -7.99 13.85 19.74
N ASP A 166 -9.11 13.44 19.21
CA ASP A 166 -10.19 12.77 19.93
C ASP A 166 -10.05 11.23 19.87
N ARG A 167 -9.53 10.65 20.94
CA ARG A 167 -9.28 9.19 21.07
C ARG A 167 -10.56 8.34 21.03
N GLU A 168 -11.72 8.88 21.32
CA GLU A 168 -12.99 8.15 21.28
C GLU A 168 -13.51 7.93 19.84
N LYS A 169 -13.12 8.80 18.91
CA LYS A 169 -13.41 8.66 17.47
C LYS A 169 -12.44 7.77 16.70
N GLN A 170 -11.45 7.18 17.36
CA GLN A 170 -10.40 6.35 16.75
C GLN A 170 -10.90 5.04 16.12
N LYS A 171 -12.17 4.72 16.13
CA LYS A 171 -12.70 3.52 15.48
C LYS A 171 -12.66 3.56 13.95
N PHE A 172 -12.62 4.76 13.37
CA PHE A 172 -12.51 4.94 11.92
C PHE A 172 -11.45 6.00 11.64
N SER A 173 -10.33 5.61 11.05
CA SER A 173 -9.39 6.59 10.51
C SER A 173 -10.15 7.45 9.50
N ASN A 174 -10.20 8.77 9.70
CA ASN A 174 -10.70 9.72 8.71
C ASN A 174 -9.68 9.77 7.55
N LEU A 175 -9.63 8.71 6.76
CA LEU A 175 -8.86 8.70 5.54
C LEU A 175 -9.48 9.69 4.57
N ASN A 176 -8.75 10.73 4.26
CA ASN A 176 -9.16 11.68 3.24
C ASN A 176 -8.97 11.04 1.86
N PHE A 177 -10.06 10.72 1.19
CA PHE A 177 -10.03 10.28 -0.20
C PHE A 177 -9.71 11.46 -1.11
N ILE A 178 -8.55 11.46 -1.75
CA ILE A 178 -8.03 12.61 -2.51
C ILE A 178 -8.21 12.49 -4.01
N ALA A 179 -8.03 11.30 -4.57
CA ALA A 179 -8.12 11.12 -6.02
C ALA A 179 -8.36 9.66 -6.40
N LYS A 180 -8.92 9.48 -7.60
CA LYS A 180 -9.04 8.19 -8.25
C LYS A 180 -8.43 8.24 -9.65
N LYS A 181 -7.60 7.26 -10.01
CA LYS A 181 -7.21 6.99 -11.39
C LYS A 181 -8.07 5.86 -11.95
N LEU A 182 -8.67 6.08 -13.11
CA LEU A 182 -9.40 5.07 -13.86
C LEU A 182 -9.26 5.37 -15.36
N ASN A 183 -9.01 4.34 -16.16
CA ASN A 183 -8.87 4.46 -17.63
C ASN A 183 -7.87 5.56 -18.05
N GLY A 184 -6.74 5.65 -17.33
CA GLY A 184 -5.70 6.63 -17.61
C GLY A 184 -5.98 8.05 -17.09
N THR A 185 -7.18 8.36 -16.60
CA THR A 185 -7.56 9.68 -16.09
C THR A 185 -7.53 9.70 -14.57
N ILE A 186 -7.01 10.78 -13.99
CA ILE A 186 -7.05 11.05 -12.56
C ILE A 186 -8.12 12.10 -12.28
N THR A 187 -9.09 11.74 -11.44
CA THR A 187 -10.15 12.64 -10.97
C THR A 187 -9.84 13.02 -9.52
N LEU A 188 -9.84 14.33 -9.22
CA LEU A 188 -9.65 14.85 -7.86
C LEU A 188 -10.98 14.91 -7.13
N TYR A 189 -10.97 14.53 -5.84
CA TYR A 189 -12.13 14.59 -4.95
C TYR A 189 -11.88 15.49 -3.73
N SER A 190 -10.62 15.71 -3.36
CA SER A 190 -10.26 16.64 -2.29
C SER A 190 -10.01 18.03 -2.87
N PRO A 191 -10.58 19.10 -2.28
CA PRO A 191 -10.29 20.48 -2.66
C PRO A 191 -8.92 20.94 -2.13
N ASN A 192 -8.35 20.24 -1.17
CA ASN A 192 -7.10 20.62 -0.52
C ASN A 192 -5.90 20.14 -1.34
N LYS A 193 -4.89 21.00 -1.42
CA LYS A 193 -3.59 20.60 -1.97
C LYS A 193 -2.87 19.67 -1.01
N ILE A 194 -2.47 18.51 -1.51
CA ILE A 194 -1.73 17.51 -0.75
C ILE A 194 -0.36 17.35 -1.39
N GLU A 195 0.65 17.87 -0.71
CA GLU A 195 1.99 18.06 -1.28
C GLU A 195 2.62 16.75 -1.78
N TRP A 196 2.54 15.68 -0.99
CA TRP A 196 3.12 14.40 -1.42
C TRP A 196 2.45 13.87 -2.70
N PHE A 197 1.12 14.04 -2.82
CA PHE A 197 0.37 13.60 -3.99
C PHE A 197 0.75 14.41 -5.24
N GLU A 198 0.78 15.76 -5.13
CA GLU A 198 1.20 16.63 -6.24
C GLU A 198 2.60 16.27 -6.74
N ASN A 199 3.55 16.05 -5.80
CA ASN A 199 4.92 15.66 -6.13
C ASN A 199 4.97 14.30 -6.85
N VAL A 200 4.19 13.32 -6.40
CA VAL A 200 4.12 11.99 -7.03
C VAL A 200 3.55 12.10 -8.45
N ILE A 201 2.45 12.82 -8.63
CA ILE A 201 1.84 12.99 -9.95
C ILE A 201 2.81 13.68 -10.92
N LYS A 202 3.48 14.75 -10.49
CA LYS A 202 4.51 15.44 -11.29
C LYS A 202 5.62 14.49 -11.74
N ASN A 203 6.04 13.58 -10.89
CA ASN A 203 7.12 12.62 -11.17
C ASN A 203 6.66 11.38 -11.94
N SER A 204 5.36 11.14 -12.04
CA SER A 204 4.80 9.95 -12.72
C SER A 204 4.87 10.01 -14.25
N LYS A 205 5.32 11.13 -14.82
CA LYS A 205 5.35 11.37 -16.29
C LYS A 205 3.98 11.27 -16.97
N LEU A 206 2.91 11.29 -16.22
CA LEU A 206 1.56 11.38 -16.74
C LEU A 206 1.25 12.84 -17.06
N ASN A 207 1.63 13.30 -18.26
CA ASN A 207 1.30 14.62 -18.75
C ASN A 207 -0.18 14.68 -19.12
N ASN A 208 -0.93 15.67 -18.57
CA ASN A 208 -2.28 16.08 -18.94
C ASN A 208 -3.46 15.15 -18.57
N ILE A 209 -3.50 14.55 -17.38
CA ILE A 209 -4.55 13.56 -17.03
C ILE A 209 -5.33 13.94 -15.76
N ILE A 210 -5.19 15.16 -15.24
CA ILE A 210 -5.98 15.63 -14.09
C ILE A 210 -7.23 16.35 -14.61
N LYS A 211 -8.40 15.87 -14.25
CA LYS A 211 -9.70 16.53 -14.41
C LYS A 211 -10.32 16.83 -13.07
#